data_1c2d14b1fe5a35fe9df02c8aac8c9fe0
#
_entry.id   1c2d14b1fe5a35fe9df02c8aac8c9fe0
#
_cell.length_a   1.000
_cell.length_b   1.000
_cell.length_c   1.000
_cell.angle_alpha   90.00
_cell.angle_beta   90.00
_cell.angle_gamma   90.00
#
_symmetry.space_group_name_H-M   'P 1'
#
loop_
_entity.id
_entity.type
_entity.pdbx_description
1 polymer ?
#
loop_
_entity_poly.entity_id
_entity_poly.type
_entity_poly.pdbx_seq_one_letter_code
_entity_poly.pdbx_strand_id
1 'polypeptide(L)'
;MASRFSAVARRSRSAGALVVIAAALIAASAGPTYGSPSAAATHAQPRATAGSDVTYHGGPVLHSSGVFAIFWVPPSYSLPNGYQSTVTQYFTDVAHDSFLTSNEFGVDTQYYDVTKGVKKFISYSVVYRGTNVATQPFPASGCPNYVLDSKAGKKSSVCLTDAEIQEEVRSVIAGHSLPTGIGNEYFVFTPPGVANCKTAKPTKSRGCFDPIQQDGYCAYHSHLTTGGHAVLYDVLPYEDSTGVCWSGQSPNGNPGDSVVNTASHEQNESITDPLGTGWYDDSGNEIGDKCHLTFGAKISATSTGMYNEVINGHGYWLQEIWSNRAQACVQRNTFPQPTASFAFTPTSPVHGKKVTFASSVSEPGEKTFKYRWTFPDGGVATVKNPTHNFAKPVFVGIVTLIVSDPHGNQARVVKSITVT
;
A
#
# COMPACT_ATOMS: atom_id res chain seq x y z
N MET A 1 -61.34 -4.49 -32.76
CA MET A 1 -61.02 -4.87 -34.15
C MET A 1 -59.66 -5.55 -34.10
N ALA A 2 -59.54 -6.81 -33.93
CA ALA A 2 -59.75 -7.99 -34.73
C ALA A 2 -58.94 -7.95 -36.02
N SER A 3 -57.95 -8.84 -36.10
CA SER A 3 -57.70 -9.91 -37.07
C SER A 3 -56.18 -10.21 -37.09
N ARG A 4 -55.67 -11.32 -36.64
CA ARG A 4 -55.72 -12.76 -36.99
C ARG A 4 -55.09 -13.08 -38.35
N PHE A 5 -54.21 -14.12 -38.28
CA PHE A 5 -53.84 -15.25 -39.15
C PHE A 5 -52.47 -15.09 -39.81
N SER A 6 -51.64 -16.12 -40.04
CA SER A 6 -51.65 -17.53 -39.69
C SER A 6 -50.29 -18.11 -40.13
N ALA A 7 -49.86 -19.17 -39.47
CA ALA A 7 -48.66 -19.98 -39.76
C ALA A 7 -48.87 -20.88 -40.99
N VAL A 8 -47.77 -21.14 -41.73
CA VAL A 8 -47.69 -22.36 -42.57
C VAL A 8 -46.28 -22.96 -42.43
N ALA A 9 -46.22 -24.15 -41.87
CA ALA A 9 -45.10 -25.06 -41.90
C ALA A 9 -45.15 -25.89 -43.20
N ARG A 10 -44.00 -26.17 -43.81
CA ARG A 10 -43.85 -27.38 -44.68
C ARG A 10 -42.42 -27.95 -44.64
N ARG A 11 -42.40 -29.21 -44.56
CA ARG A 11 -41.39 -30.25 -44.36
C ARG A 11 -40.37 -30.40 -45.50
N SER A 12 -39.20 -30.80 -45.11
CA SER A 12 -38.27 -31.87 -45.55
C SER A 12 -38.08 -32.16 -47.04
N ARG A 13 -36.80 -32.26 -47.45
CA ARG A 13 -36.23 -33.47 -48.11
C ARG A 13 -34.69 -33.40 -48.05
N SER A 14 -34.15 -34.52 -47.64
CA SER A 14 -32.75 -34.90 -47.68
C SER A 14 -32.28 -35.15 -49.10
N ALA A 15 -31.08 -34.73 -49.46
CA ALA A 15 -30.29 -35.32 -50.53
C ALA A 15 -28.81 -35.13 -50.20
N GLY A 16 -28.10 -36.23 -50.11
CA GLY A 16 -26.65 -36.23 -49.92
C GLY A 16 -25.94 -35.93 -51.27
N ALA A 17 -24.77 -35.36 -51.16
CA ALA A 17 -23.79 -35.30 -52.24
C ALA A 17 -22.36 -35.07 -51.75
N LEU A 18 -21.56 -36.03 -52.05
CA LEU A 18 -20.11 -36.01 -52.38
C LEU A 18 -19.21 -34.96 -51.71
N VAL A 19 -18.28 -35.51 -50.94
CA VAL A 19 -17.01 -34.85 -50.59
C VAL A 19 -16.09 -34.85 -51.81
N VAL A 20 -15.75 -33.69 -52.31
CA VAL A 20 -14.62 -33.45 -53.19
C VAL A 20 -13.56 -32.73 -52.37
N ILE A 21 -12.44 -33.45 -52.11
CA ILE A 21 -11.25 -32.85 -51.46
C ILE A 21 -10.49 -32.11 -52.56
N ALA A 22 -10.56 -30.79 -52.58
CA ALA A 22 -9.68 -29.94 -53.32
C ALA A 22 -8.50 -29.53 -52.44
N ALA A 23 -7.31 -30.04 -52.73
CA ALA A 23 -6.08 -29.60 -52.10
C ALA A 23 -5.75 -28.21 -52.65
N ALA A 24 -5.95 -27.17 -51.85
CA ALA A 24 -5.49 -25.83 -52.13
C ALA A 24 -4.05 -25.67 -51.60
N LEU A 25 -3.08 -25.52 -52.50
CA LEU A 25 -1.73 -25.06 -52.20
C LEU A 25 -1.83 -23.62 -51.69
N ILE A 26 -1.58 -23.43 -50.39
CA ILE A 26 -1.43 -22.10 -49.81
C ILE A 26 0.02 -21.67 -50.02
N ALA A 27 0.25 -20.73 -50.94
CA ALA A 27 1.49 -20.03 -51.06
C ALA A 27 1.68 -19.19 -49.77
N ALA A 28 2.70 -19.48 -49.00
CA ALA A 28 3.08 -18.73 -47.86
C ALA A 28 3.66 -17.38 -48.32
N SER A 29 2.87 -16.31 -48.20
CA SER A 29 3.40 -14.96 -48.27
C SER A 29 4.16 -14.66 -46.95
N ALA A 30 5.46 -14.44 -47.05
CA ALA A 30 6.27 -13.97 -45.95
C ALA A 30 5.74 -12.58 -45.50
N GLY A 31 5.03 -12.54 -44.39
CA GLY A 31 4.68 -11.31 -43.67
C GLY A 31 5.93 -10.71 -43.02
N PRO A 32 5.94 -9.40 -42.73
CA PRO A 32 7.09 -8.76 -42.13
C PRO A 32 7.38 -9.41 -40.73
N THR A 33 8.63 -9.84 -40.60
CA THR A 33 9.17 -10.31 -39.31
C THR A 33 9.19 -9.13 -38.35
N TYR A 34 8.24 -9.06 -37.45
CA TYR A 34 8.37 -8.24 -36.25
C TYR A 34 9.55 -8.81 -35.47
N GLY A 35 10.61 -8.02 -35.34
CA GLY A 35 11.75 -8.35 -34.48
C GLY A 35 11.23 -8.64 -33.08
N SER A 36 11.62 -9.78 -32.52
CA SER A 36 11.41 -10.07 -31.12
C SER A 36 11.92 -8.90 -30.30
N PRO A 37 11.16 -8.44 -29.29
CA PRO A 37 11.70 -7.45 -28.36
C PRO A 37 12.98 -8.03 -27.77
N SER A 38 14.06 -7.27 -27.93
CA SER A 38 15.34 -7.52 -27.27
C SER A 38 15.04 -7.84 -25.80
N ALA A 39 15.55 -8.99 -25.33
CA ALA A 39 15.47 -9.36 -23.93
C ALA A 39 16.00 -8.15 -23.14
N ALA A 40 15.11 -7.51 -22.39
CA ALA A 40 15.48 -6.52 -21.40
C ALA A 40 16.55 -7.19 -20.54
N ALA A 41 17.73 -6.60 -20.51
CA ALA A 41 18.79 -7.06 -19.65
C ALA A 41 18.22 -7.11 -18.24
N THR A 42 18.09 -8.31 -17.71
CA THR A 42 17.83 -8.52 -16.30
C THR A 42 19.06 -8.00 -15.58
N HIS A 43 19.04 -6.74 -15.17
CA HIS A 43 19.91 -6.27 -14.13
C HIS A 43 19.50 -7.04 -12.87
N ALA A 44 20.13 -8.19 -12.66
CA ALA A 44 20.20 -8.79 -11.36
C ALA A 44 20.99 -7.79 -10.50
N GLN A 45 20.26 -6.91 -9.82
CA GLN A 45 20.83 -6.06 -8.79
C GLN A 45 21.48 -6.99 -7.76
N PRO A 46 22.66 -6.69 -7.27
CA PRO A 46 23.27 -7.51 -6.22
C PRO A 46 22.28 -7.53 -5.06
N ARG A 47 21.85 -8.75 -4.71
CA ARG A 47 21.14 -9.02 -3.47
C ARG A 47 21.90 -8.28 -2.37
N ALA A 48 21.25 -7.39 -1.64
CA ALA A 48 21.90 -6.62 -0.58
C ALA A 48 22.77 -7.58 0.22
N THR A 49 24.08 -7.37 0.19
CA THR A 49 25.01 -8.14 1.03
C THR A 49 24.49 -8.01 2.44
N ALA A 50 24.49 -9.12 3.21
CA ALA A 50 24.03 -9.18 4.58
C ALA A 50 24.57 -7.95 5.35
N GLY A 51 23.82 -6.88 5.34
CA GLY A 51 24.08 -5.65 6.05
C GLY A 51 23.73 -5.84 7.52
N SER A 52 24.24 -5.00 8.38
CA SER A 52 23.83 -4.96 9.78
C SER A 52 22.31 -4.84 9.88
N ASP A 53 21.73 -5.45 10.90
CA ASP A 53 20.31 -5.27 11.24
C ASP A 53 19.96 -3.79 11.41
N VAL A 54 18.72 -3.43 11.15
CA VAL A 54 18.20 -2.21 11.73
C VAL A 54 18.09 -2.38 13.25
N THR A 55 18.45 -1.37 14.01
CA THR A 55 18.46 -1.39 15.47
C THR A 55 17.44 -0.42 16.04
N TYR A 56 16.94 -0.71 17.23
CA TYR A 56 15.96 0.13 17.90
C TYR A 56 16.65 1.29 18.63
N HIS A 57 16.29 2.52 18.29
CA HIS A 57 16.88 3.75 18.82
C HIS A 57 16.04 4.43 19.92
N GLY A 58 14.97 3.77 20.39
CA GLY A 58 14.21 4.21 21.57
C GLY A 58 12.95 5.03 21.27
N GLY A 59 12.70 5.39 20.01
CA GLY A 59 11.52 6.14 19.58
C GLY A 59 10.26 5.28 19.46
N PRO A 60 9.11 5.91 19.17
CA PRO A 60 7.86 5.19 18.94
C PRO A 60 7.88 4.44 17.60
N VAL A 61 7.01 3.46 17.47
CA VAL A 61 6.56 2.90 16.19
C VAL A 61 5.05 3.10 16.06
N LEU A 62 4.48 2.98 14.87
CA LEU A 62 3.03 3.07 14.71
C LEU A 62 2.38 1.71 14.98
N HIS A 63 1.47 1.67 15.92
CA HIS A 63 0.63 0.49 16.18
C HIS A 63 -0.70 0.54 15.43
N SER A 64 -0.98 1.63 14.76
CA SER A 64 -2.05 1.86 13.79
C SER A 64 -1.74 3.13 13.03
N SER A 65 -1.85 3.10 11.71
CA SER A 65 -1.69 4.26 10.81
C SER A 65 -3.02 4.66 10.20
N GLY A 66 -3.37 5.94 10.31
CA GLY A 66 -4.51 6.55 9.64
C GLY A 66 -4.04 7.35 8.45
N VAL A 67 -4.22 6.83 7.23
CA VAL A 67 -3.66 7.39 5.99
C VAL A 67 -4.63 8.36 5.32
N PHE A 68 -4.12 9.53 4.95
CA PHE A 68 -4.79 10.53 4.12
C PHE A 68 -3.97 10.77 2.84
N ALA A 69 -4.61 10.74 1.68
CA ALA A 69 -3.98 11.14 0.42
C ALA A 69 -4.32 12.59 0.09
N ILE A 70 -3.32 13.43 -0.12
CA ILE A 70 -3.46 14.82 -0.56
C ILE A 70 -2.91 14.92 -1.98
N PHE A 71 -3.76 15.19 -2.95
CA PHE A 71 -3.34 15.51 -4.31
C PHE A 71 -3.30 17.02 -4.47
N TRP A 72 -2.10 17.61 -4.45
CA TRP A 72 -1.94 19.06 -4.61
C TRP A 72 -1.84 19.41 -6.09
N VAL A 73 -2.98 19.74 -6.69
CA VAL A 73 -3.15 19.93 -8.13
C VAL A 73 -3.85 21.27 -8.41
N PRO A 74 -3.10 22.38 -8.49
CA PRO A 74 -3.67 23.67 -8.90
C PRO A 74 -4.32 23.61 -10.29
N PRO A 75 -5.26 24.51 -10.64
CA PRO A 75 -6.02 24.44 -11.88
C PRO A 75 -5.21 24.42 -13.19
N SER A 76 -3.96 24.90 -13.17
CA SER A 76 -3.04 24.85 -14.32
C SER A 76 -2.29 23.53 -14.48
N TYR A 77 -2.52 22.59 -13.59
CA TYR A 77 -1.88 21.27 -13.56
C TYR A 77 -2.93 20.16 -13.66
N SER A 78 -2.50 18.98 -14.04
CA SER A 78 -3.35 17.80 -14.06
C SER A 78 -2.54 16.54 -13.76
N LEU A 79 -3.17 15.56 -13.15
CA LEU A 79 -2.64 14.21 -13.01
C LEU A 79 -3.05 13.38 -14.24
N PRO A 80 -2.22 12.44 -14.71
CA PRO A 80 -2.60 11.51 -15.75
C PRO A 80 -3.80 10.65 -15.36
N ASN A 81 -4.54 10.21 -16.38
CA ASN A 81 -5.66 9.29 -16.18
C ASN A 81 -5.21 8.03 -15.42
N GLY A 82 -6.01 7.62 -14.46
CA GLY A 82 -5.72 6.43 -13.64
C GLY A 82 -4.81 6.68 -12.44
N TYR A 83 -3.97 7.72 -12.43
CA TYR A 83 -3.00 7.96 -11.37
C TYR A 83 -3.66 8.03 -9.98
N GLN A 84 -4.60 8.95 -9.79
CA GLN A 84 -5.27 9.13 -8.50
C GLN A 84 -6.07 7.89 -8.08
N SER A 85 -6.74 7.24 -9.02
CA SER A 85 -7.52 6.03 -8.72
C SER A 85 -6.65 4.86 -8.30
N THR A 86 -5.48 4.66 -8.91
CA THR A 86 -4.53 3.61 -8.51
C THR A 86 -3.97 3.85 -7.11
N VAL A 87 -3.59 5.09 -6.79
CA VAL A 87 -3.14 5.46 -5.44
C VAL A 87 -4.24 5.24 -4.40
N THR A 88 -5.47 5.68 -4.70
CA THR A 88 -6.62 5.51 -3.80
C THR A 88 -6.96 4.03 -3.59
N GLN A 89 -6.90 3.23 -4.67
CA GLN A 89 -7.13 1.80 -4.60
C GLN A 89 -6.07 1.13 -3.73
N TYR A 90 -4.79 1.46 -3.94
CA TYR A 90 -3.69 0.92 -3.14
C TYR A 90 -3.92 1.13 -1.63
N PHE A 91 -4.16 2.36 -1.17
CA PHE A 91 -4.40 2.60 0.25
C PHE A 91 -5.67 1.94 0.78
N THR A 92 -6.70 1.80 -0.07
CA THR A 92 -7.92 1.06 0.28
C THR A 92 -7.61 -0.42 0.48
N ASP A 93 -6.80 -1.00 -0.38
CA ASP A 93 -6.42 -2.41 -0.34
C ASP A 93 -5.52 -2.71 0.86
N VAL A 94 -4.52 -1.86 1.11
CA VAL A 94 -3.65 -1.95 2.30
C VAL A 94 -4.48 -1.89 3.59
N ALA A 95 -5.45 -0.98 3.66
CA ALA A 95 -6.34 -0.89 4.81
C ALA A 95 -7.25 -2.12 4.95
N HIS A 96 -7.74 -2.67 3.85
CA HIS A 96 -8.56 -3.89 3.85
C HIS A 96 -7.80 -5.09 4.39
N ASP A 97 -6.55 -5.25 4.00
CA ASP A 97 -5.70 -6.38 4.39
C ASP A 97 -5.04 -6.21 5.76
N SER A 98 -5.41 -5.19 6.53
CA SER A 98 -4.96 -5.01 7.91
C SER A 98 -5.10 -6.28 8.74
N PHE A 99 -4.07 -6.58 9.53
CA PHE A 99 -3.91 -7.81 10.35
C PHE A 99 -3.67 -9.10 9.55
N LEU A 100 -3.51 -9.03 8.23
CA LEU A 100 -2.93 -10.11 7.46
C LEU A 100 -1.40 -10.01 7.46
N THR A 101 -0.71 -11.04 7.03
CA THR A 101 0.76 -11.07 6.98
C THR A 101 1.24 -11.53 5.61
N SER A 102 0.34 -11.46 4.63
CA SER A 102 0.54 -11.94 3.26
C SER A 102 1.21 -10.92 2.33
N ASN A 103 1.46 -9.71 2.80
CA ASN A 103 2.10 -8.61 2.06
C ASN A 103 3.26 -8.01 2.87
N GLU A 104 3.95 -7.00 2.32
CA GLU A 104 5.14 -6.37 2.91
C GLU A 104 4.88 -5.77 4.30
N PHE A 105 3.70 -5.24 4.59
CA PHE A 105 3.35 -4.72 5.92
C PHE A 105 3.35 -5.81 7.02
N GLY A 106 3.25 -7.08 6.63
CA GLY A 106 3.46 -8.19 7.54
C GLY A 106 4.89 -8.28 8.06
N VAL A 107 5.86 -7.73 7.34
CA VAL A 107 7.28 -7.70 7.75
C VAL A 107 7.48 -6.76 8.95
N ASP A 108 6.74 -5.66 9.02
CA ASP A 108 6.83 -4.65 10.09
C ASP A 108 6.48 -5.23 11.46
N THR A 109 5.66 -6.28 11.50
CA THR A 109 5.18 -6.86 12.76
C THR A 109 6.27 -7.44 13.65
N GLN A 110 7.49 -7.60 13.15
CA GLN A 110 8.66 -8.02 13.93
C GLN A 110 9.29 -6.87 14.74
N TYR A 111 9.01 -5.62 14.36
CA TYR A 111 9.56 -4.42 15.00
C TYR A 111 8.64 -3.96 16.14
N TYR A 112 9.18 -3.18 17.07
CA TYR A 112 8.48 -2.82 18.32
C TYR A 112 8.96 -1.48 18.87
N ASP A 113 8.19 -0.89 19.73
CA ASP A 113 8.67 0.09 20.70
C ASP A 113 8.70 -0.49 22.13
N VAL A 114 9.30 0.24 23.05
CA VAL A 114 9.42 -0.17 24.45
C VAL A 114 8.72 0.84 25.35
N THR A 115 7.63 0.45 25.95
CA THR A 115 6.93 1.26 26.95
C THR A 115 7.07 0.63 28.34
N LYS A 116 7.66 1.36 29.28
CA LYS A 116 7.90 0.88 30.66
C LYS A 116 8.64 -0.48 30.70
N GLY A 117 9.62 -0.67 29.84
CA GLY A 117 10.41 -1.89 29.74
C GLY A 117 9.70 -3.07 29.04
N VAL A 118 8.51 -2.87 28.53
CA VAL A 118 7.74 -3.90 27.81
C VAL A 118 7.77 -3.61 26.31
N LYS A 119 8.19 -4.59 25.51
CA LYS A 119 8.10 -4.53 24.04
C LYS A 119 6.65 -4.59 23.60
N LYS A 120 6.26 -3.66 22.77
CA LYS A 120 4.97 -3.66 22.08
C LYS A 120 5.23 -3.71 20.60
N PHE A 121 4.95 -4.85 19.99
CA PHE A 121 5.16 -5.08 18.56
C PHE A 121 4.17 -4.30 17.72
N ILE A 122 4.59 -3.93 16.51
CA ILE A 122 3.73 -3.33 15.50
C ILE A 122 2.59 -4.29 15.18
N SER A 123 1.40 -3.74 15.06
CA SER A 123 0.26 -4.42 14.45
C SER A 123 0.09 -3.85 13.04
N TYR A 124 0.06 -4.69 12.02
CA TYR A 124 -0.37 -4.23 10.71
C TYR A 124 -1.83 -3.77 10.82
N SER A 125 -2.02 -2.50 11.04
CA SER A 125 -3.33 -1.87 11.25
C SER A 125 -3.34 -0.51 10.56
N VAL A 126 -3.77 -0.51 9.31
CA VAL A 126 -3.91 0.69 8.48
C VAL A 126 -5.38 1.02 8.30
N VAL A 127 -5.71 2.28 8.35
CA VAL A 127 -7.05 2.80 8.05
C VAL A 127 -6.93 3.88 6.99
N TYR A 128 -7.42 3.62 5.79
CA TYR A 128 -7.53 4.68 4.79
C TYR A 128 -8.66 5.63 5.17
N ARG A 129 -8.32 6.89 5.38
CA ARG A 129 -9.25 7.92 5.86
C ARG A 129 -9.79 8.82 4.76
N GLY A 130 -9.24 8.68 3.55
CA GLY A 130 -9.77 9.33 2.36
C GLY A 130 -8.78 10.24 1.65
N THR A 131 -9.29 10.86 0.59
CA THR A 131 -8.55 11.72 -0.33
C THR A 131 -8.99 13.16 -0.18
N ASN A 132 -8.03 14.09 -0.22
CA ASN A 132 -8.23 15.51 -0.35
C ASN A 132 -7.56 16.00 -1.65
N VAL A 133 -8.25 16.78 -2.45
CA VAL A 133 -7.68 17.44 -3.63
C VAL A 133 -7.45 18.90 -3.27
N ALA A 134 -6.19 19.28 -3.10
CA ALA A 134 -5.79 20.65 -2.82
C ALA A 134 -5.57 21.39 -4.14
N THR A 135 -6.26 22.48 -4.33
CA THR A 135 -6.24 23.29 -5.57
C THR A 135 -5.60 24.67 -5.39
N GLN A 136 -5.03 24.93 -4.23
CA GLN A 136 -4.34 26.19 -3.97
C GLN A 136 -3.16 26.35 -4.94
N PRO A 137 -2.95 27.57 -5.48
CA PRO A 137 -1.80 27.83 -6.33
C PRO A 137 -0.50 27.46 -5.62
N PHE A 138 0.46 26.92 -6.37
CA PHE A 138 1.80 26.75 -5.83
C PHE A 138 2.42 28.09 -5.43
N PRO A 139 3.24 28.14 -4.36
CA PRO A 139 3.96 29.34 -3.98
C PRO A 139 4.79 29.92 -5.11
N ALA A 140 4.91 31.24 -5.17
CA ALA A 140 5.73 31.92 -6.16
C ALA A 140 7.24 31.76 -5.89
N SER A 141 7.61 31.51 -4.63
CA SER A 141 8.99 31.28 -4.19
C SER A 141 9.34 29.81 -4.41
N GLY A 142 10.16 29.49 -5.38
CA GLY A 142 10.71 28.16 -5.54
C GLY A 142 11.90 27.91 -4.61
N CYS A 143 12.59 26.78 -4.80
CA CYS A 143 13.76 26.39 -4.04
C CYS A 143 14.90 27.40 -4.23
N PRO A 144 15.41 28.12 -3.20
CA PRO A 144 16.26 29.30 -3.38
C PRO A 144 17.60 29.08 -4.08
N ASN A 145 18.09 27.86 -4.09
CA ASN A 145 19.39 27.49 -4.69
C ASN A 145 19.28 26.30 -5.64
N TYR A 146 18.06 25.94 -6.04
CA TYR A 146 17.85 24.84 -6.96
C TYR A 146 18.05 25.34 -8.39
N VAL A 147 19.10 24.88 -9.01
CA VAL A 147 19.35 25.14 -10.43
C VAL A 147 18.87 23.91 -11.19
N LEU A 148 17.74 24.04 -11.85
CA LEU A 148 17.29 23.06 -12.84
C LEU A 148 18.34 22.96 -13.95
N ASP A 149 18.93 21.79 -14.12
CA ASP A 149 19.87 21.57 -15.20
C ASP A 149 19.09 21.58 -16.53
N SER A 150 19.35 22.60 -17.33
CA SER A 150 18.64 22.84 -18.60
C SER A 150 19.13 21.96 -19.75
N LYS A 151 19.84 20.85 -19.50
CA LYS A 151 20.40 19.99 -20.56
C LYS A 151 19.39 19.56 -21.62
N ALA A 152 18.11 19.49 -21.27
CA ALA A 152 17.04 19.14 -22.22
C ALA A 152 16.26 20.37 -22.73
N GLY A 153 16.64 21.59 -22.40
CA GLY A 153 15.87 22.80 -22.75
C GLY A 153 14.50 22.92 -22.08
N LYS A 154 14.16 22.00 -21.18
CA LYS A 154 12.93 22.02 -20.37
C LYS A 154 13.29 22.52 -18.97
N LYS A 155 12.39 23.29 -18.39
CA LYS A 155 12.51 23.75 -17.01
C LYS A 155 11.31 23.24 -16.24
N SER A 156 11.51 22.82 -14.99
CA SER A 156 10.41 22.71 -14.06
C SER A 156 9.76 24.08 -13.91
N SER A 157 8.44 24.12 -13.89
CA SER A 157 7.71 25.37 -13.72
C SER A 157 7.70 25.83 -12.28
N VAL A 158 7.82 24.91 -11.33
CA VAL A 158 7.76 25.13 -9.89
C VAL A 158 8.73 24.18 -9.19
N CYS A 159 9.33 24.68 -8.12
CA CYS A 159 10.07 23.88 -7.16
C CYS A 159 9.55 24.21 -5.76
N LEU A 160 9.03 23.22 -5.06
CA LEU A 160 8.51 23.32 -3.71
C LEU A 160 9.59 23.02 -2.69
N THR A 161 9.71 23.83 -1.67
CA THR A 161 10.52 23.52 -0.50
C THR A 161 9.73 22.64 0.47
N ASP A 162 10.43 21.92 1.32
CA ASP A 162 9.79 21.13 2.39
C ASP A 162 8.89 22.00 3.29
N ALA A 163 9.30 23.23 3.59
CA ALA A 163 8.49 24.16 4.37
C ALA A 163 7.16 24.53 3.69
N GLU A 164 7.14 24.68 2.37
CA GLU A 164 5.94 24.95 1.58
C GLU A 164 5.01 23.74 1.55
N ILE A 165 5.56 22.54 1.47
CA ILE A 165 4.80 21.29 1.56
C ILE A 165 4.19 21.13 2.96
N GLN A 166 4.97 21.38 4.03
CA GLN A 166 4.45 21.37 5.40
C GLN A 166 3.31 22.37 5.60
N GLU A 167 3.40 23.55 4.99
CA GLU A 167 2.33 24.56 5.08
C GLU A 167 1.06 24.09 4.38
N GLU A 168 1.18 23.44 3.21
CA GLU A 168 0.02 22.86 2.54
C GLU A 168 -0.62 21.75 3.38
N VAL A 169 0.16 20.87 3.98
CA VAL A 169 -0.36 19.84 4.91
C VAL A 169 -1.12 20.50 6.08
N ARG A 170 -0.56 21.57 6.69
CA ARG A 170 -1.26 22.32 7.76
C ARG A 170 -2.56 22.93 7.26
N SER A 171 -2.56 23.52 6.06
CA SER A 171 -3.72 24.13 5.42
C SER A 171 -4.83 23.11 5.18
N VAL A 172 -4.50 21.93 4.65
CA VAL A 172 -5.47 20.85 4.42
C VAL A 172 -6.02 20.33 5.75
N ILE A 173 -5.17 20.10 6.76
CA ILE A 173 -5.61 19.68 8.09
C ILE A 173 -6.58 20.69 8.69
N ALA A 174 -6.25 21.96 8.67
CA ALA A 174 -7.09 23.01 9.23
C ALA A 174 -8.40 23.21 8.43
N GLY A 175 -8.32 23.25 7.09
CA GLY A 175 -9.46 23.46 6.22
C GLY A 175 -10.52 22.36 6.27
N HIS A 176 -10.11 21.14 6.55
CA HIS A 176 -10.99 19.98 6.63
C HIS A 176 -11.17 19.44 8.05
N SER A 177 -10.62 20.12 9.07
CA SER A 177 -10.66 19.68 10.48
C SER A 177 -10.17 18.24 10.66
N LEU A 178 -9.06 17.89 9.97
CA LEU A 178 -8.50 16.55 10.03
C LEU A 178 -7.72 16.31 11.32
N PRO A 179 -7.56 15.05 11.75
CA PRO A 179 -6.91 14.72 13.02
C PRO A 179 -5.40 15.00 12.98
N THR A 180 -4.83 15.34 14.14
CA THR A 180 -3.39 15.48 14.37
C THR A 180 -2.85 14.31 15.22
N GLY A 181 -1.54 14.24 15.40
CA GLY A 181 -0.85 13.18 16.14
C GLY A 181 -0.20 12.15 15.21
N ILE A 182 0.86 11.49 15.69
CA ILE A 182 1.68 10.56 14.89
C ILE A 182 0.91 9.36 14.32
N GLY A 183 -0.27 9.04 14.83
CA GLY A 183 -1.14 8.01 14.24
C GLY A 183 -1.86 8.43 12.95
N ASN A 184 -1.58 9.64 12.44
CA ASN A 184 -2.16 10.15 11.19
C ASN A 184 -1.04 10.59 10.26
N GLU A 185 -1.09 10.11 9.03
CA GLU A 185 -0.06 10.19 8.02
C GLU A 185 -0.65 10.79 6.73
N TYR A 186 -0.01 11.82 6.19
CA TYR A 186 -0.52 12.66 5.11
C TYR A 186 0.39 12.54 3.89
N PHE A 187 0.01 11.71 2.93
CA PHE A 187 0.73 11.51 1.66
C PHE A 187 0.45 12.65 0.70
N VAL A 188 1.45 13.43 0.33
CA VAL A 188 1.33 14.58 -0.57
C VAL A 188 1.84 14.21 -1.95
N PHE A 189 0.93 14.13 -2.92
CA PHE A 189 1.22 13.84 -4.32
C PHE A 189 1.23 15.12 -5.13
N THR A 190 2.31 15.37 -5.89
CA THR A 190 2.42 16.52 -6.78
C THR A 190 2.30 16.11 -8.25
N PRO A 191 1.79 16.98 -9.15
CA PRO A 191 1.60 16.67 -10.55
C PRO A 191 2.92 16.70 -11.34
N PRO A 192 2.91 16.22 -12.61
CA PRO A 192 4.06 16.30 -13.50
C PRO A 192 4.65 17.71 -13.60
N GLY A 193 5.98 17.78 -13.64
CA GLY A 193 6.72 19.03 -13.84
C GLY A 193 6.95 19.86 -12.56
N VAL A 194 6.58 19.36 -11.40
CA VAL A 194 6.84 19.99 -10.10
C VAL A 194 8.06 19.34 -9.46
N ALA A 195 9.11 20.14 -9.23
CA ALA A 195 10.26 19.76 -8.43
C ALA A 195 9.98 19.98 -6.94
N ASN A 196 10.69 19.27 -6.07
CA ASN A 196 10.67 19.57 -4.65
C ASN A 196 12.03 19.31 -3.98
N CYS A 197 12.31 20.01 -2.89
CA CYS A 197 13.57 19.95 -2.18
C CYS A 197 13.34 19.75 -0.67
N LYS A 198 13.88 18.65 -0.12
CA LYS A 198 13.86 18.30 1.31
C LYS A 198 14.68 19.29 2.15
N THR A 199 15.66 19.99 1.55
CA THR A 199 16.53 20.92 2.26
C THR A 199 16.56 22.29 1.60
N ALA A 200 16.72 23.36 2.38
CA ALA A 200 16.85 24.73 1.88
C ALA A 200 18.18 25.03 1.15
N LYS A 201 19.16 24.13 1.24
CA LYS A 201 20.47 24.24 0.58
C LYS A 201 20.84 22.91 -0.06
N PRO A 202 20.13 22.51 -1.12
CA PRO A 202 20.40 21.25 -1.79
C PRO A 202 21.75 21.30 -2.52
N THR A 203 22.49 20.21 -2.50
CA THR A 203 23.58 19.97 -3.43
C THR A 203 23.04 19.32 -4.69
N LYS A 204 23.69 19.51 -5.86
CA LYS A 204 23.21 19.14 -7.20
C LYS A 204 22.64 17.72 -7.38
N SER A 205 22.85 16.80 -6.47
CA SER A 205 22.44 15.41 -6.57
C SER A 205 21.82 14.86 -5.28
N ARG A 206 21.58 15.72 -4.30
CA ARG A 206 21.03 15.29 -3.01
C ARG A 206 20.12 16.35 -2.44
N GLY A 207 18.96 15.90 -1.96
CA GLY A 207 18.01 16.73 -1.26
C GLY A 207 16.93 17.38 -2.10
N CYS A 208 16.89 17.12 -3.42
CA CYS A 208 15.79 17.51 -4.30
C CYS A 208 15.40 16.36 -5.26
N PHE A 209 14.16 16.36 -5.66
CA PHE A 209 13.65 15.62 -6.83
C PHE A 209 13.63 16.55 -8.04
N ASP A 210 14.19 16.10 -9.16
CA ASP A 210 14.14 16.80 -10.44
C ASP A 210 13.18 16.08 -11.40
N PRO A 211 12.01 16.66 -11.71
CA PRO A 211 11.01 16.01 -12.55
C PRO A 211 11.42 15.92 -14.03
N ILE A 212 12.49 16.61 -14.44
CA ILE A 212 12.98 16.60 -15.82
C ILE A 212 14.03 15.52 -16.01
N GLN A 213 14.97 15.44 -15.07
CA GLN A 213 16.02 14.42 -15.09
C GLN A 213 15.57 13.14 -14.39
N GLN A 214 14.49 13.22 -13.64
CA GLN A 214 13.97 12.12 -12.81
C GLN A 214 15.08 11.54 -11.93
N ASP A 215 15.85 12.41 -11.29
CA ASP A 215 16.93 12.06 -10.38
C ASP A 215 16.74 12.70 -8.99
N GLY A 216 17.59 12.33 -8.05
CA GLY A 216 17.51 12.75 -6.67
C GLY A 216 16.87 11.67 -5.78
N TYR A 217 16.03 12.07 -4.85
CA TYR A 217 15.20 11.14 -4.09
C TYR A 217 13.89 10.84 -4.84
N CYS A 218 13.28 9.70 -4.56
CA CYS A 218 11.98 9.33 -5.14
C CYS A 218 10.83 9.81 -4.28
N ALA A 219 10.98 9.72 -2.96
CA ALA A 219 10.08 10.26 -1.96
C ALA A 219 10.83 10.51 -0.66
N TYR A 220 10.15 10.95 0.36
CA TYR A 220 10.62 10.94 1.74
C TYR A 220 9.43 11.06 2.70
N HIS A 221 9.54 10.42 3.85
CA HIS A 221 8.66 10.68 4.98
C HIS A 221 9.32 11.65 5.96
N SER A 222 8.50 12.32 6.76
CA SER A 222 8.96 13.21 7.82
C SER A 222 7.80 13.54 8.77
N HIS A 223 8.05 14.43 9.72
CA HIS A 223 7.01 14.93 10.62
C HIS A 223 7.06 16.44 10.74
N LEU A 224 5.90 17.02 11.01
CA LEU A 224 5.74 18.44 11.33
C LEU A 224 4.99 18.59 12.67
N THR A 225 5.01 19.77 13.23
CA THR A 225 4.20 20.08 14.42
C THR A 225 3.06 21.01 14.05
N THR A 226 1.83 20.61 14.42
CA THR A 226 0.65 21.46 14.29
C THR A 226 -0.30 21.19 15.48
N GLY A 227 -0.93 22.25 16.01
CA GLY A 227 -1.79 22.12 17.20
C GLY A 227 -1.09 21.55 18.44
N GLY A 228 0.24 21.65 18.53
CA GLY A 228 1.04 21.08 19.62
C GLY A 228 1.31 19.57 19.49
N HIS A 229 0.95 18.95 18.37
CA HIS A 229 1.14 17.52 18.11
C HIS A 229 2.04 17.31 16.88
N ALA A 230 2.88 16.27 16.92
CA ALA A 230 3.57 15.78 15.74
C ALA A 230 2.55 15.13 14.78
N VAL A 231 2.71 15.38 13.48
CA VAL A 231 1.91 14.83 12.40
C VAL A 231 2.86 14.32 11.34
N LEU A 232 2.63 13.13 10.83
CA LEU A 232 3.47 12.55 9.78
C LEU A 232 3.02 13.04 8.42
N TYR A 233 3.99 13.21 7.53
CA TYR A 233 3.71 13.48 6.13
C TYR A 233 4.77 12.85 5.23
N ASP A 234 4.32 12.46 4.04
CA ASP A 234 5.13 11.84 3.00
C ASP A 234 5.03 12.68 1.74
N VAL A 235 6.16 12.87 1.08
CA VAL A 235 6.24 13.68 -0.13
C VAL A 235 6.51 12.77 -1.31
N LEU A 236 5.56 12.71 -2.23
CA LEU A 236 5.58 11.85 -3.38
C LEU A 236 5.47 12.69 -4.66
N PRO A 237 6.61 13.08 -5.24
CA PRO A 237 6.62 13.75 -6.53
C PRO A 237 6.10 12.80 -7.61
N TYR A 238 5.64 13.39 -8.72
CA TYR A 238 5.22 12.60 -9.87
C TYR A 238 6.42 11.87 -10.49
N GLU A 239 6.31 10.56 -10.55
CA GLU A 239 7.29 9.68 -11.18
C GLU A 239 6.80 9.25 -12.57
N ASP A 240 7.65 9.32 -13.58
CA ASP A 240 7.34 8.80 -14.91
C ASP A 240 8.13 7.51 -15.22
N SER A 241 7.77 6.86 -16.30
CA SER A 241 8.38 5.59 -16.71
C SER A 241 9.82 5.71 -17.27
N THR A 242 10.43 6.89 -17.23
CA THR A 242 11.77 7.14 -17.77
C THR A 242 12.79 7.49 -16.70
N GLY A 243 12.34 7.79 -15.47
CA GLY A 243 13.18 8.24 -14.37
C GLY A 243 13.80 7.12 -13.54
N VAL A 244 14.71 7.52 -12.66
CA VAL A 244 15.38 6.59 -11.73
C VAL A 244 14.43 6.03 -10.66
N CYS A 245 13.29 6.69 -10.45
CA CYS A 245 12.26 6.25 -9.52
C CYS A 245 11.30 5.21 -10.11
N TRP A 246 11.41 4.95 -11.41
CA TRP A 246 10.58 3.96 -12.10
C TRP A 246 10.77 2.55 -11.54
N SER A 247 9.71 1.94 -11.04
CA SER A 247 9.74 0.59 -10.47
C SER A 247 9.92 -0.54 -11.51
N GLY A 248 9.86 -0.22 -12.80
CA GLY A 248 10.08 -1.17 -13.90
C GLY A 248 8.83 -1.90 -14.39
N GLN A 249 7.71 -1.82 -13.70
CA GLN A 249 6.47 -2.48 -14.06
C GLN A 249 5.24 -1.58 -13.87
N SER A 250 4.18 -1.86 -14.63
CA SER A 250 2.93 -1.12 -14.55
C SER A 250 1.73 -2.08 -14.63
N PRO A 251 1.47 -2.88 -13.58
CA PRO A 251 0.41 -3.87 -13.59
C PRO A 251 -1.00 -3.27 -13.78
N ASN A 252 -1.22 -2.03 -13.36
CA ASN A 252 -2.49 -1.31 -13.52
C ASN A 252 -2.53 -0.42 -14.78
N GLY A 253 -1.42 -0.36 -15.54
CA GLY A 253 -1.34 0.28 -16.83
C GLY A 253 -1.36 1.82 -16.80
N ASN A 254 -0.94 2.42 -15.70
CA ASN A 254 -0.89 3.88 -15.56
C ASN A 254 0.27 4.32 -14.65
N PRO A 255 0.65 5.62 -14.67
CA PRO A 255 1.78 6.13 -13.89
C PRO A 255 1.63 6.04 -12.36
N GLY A 256 0.42 5.76 -11.85
CA GLY A 256 0.20 5.49 -10.43
C GLY A 256 0.93 4.25 -9.93
N ASP A 257 1.25 3.30 -10.82
CA ASP A 257 1.98 2.08 -10.45
C ASP A 257 3.37 2.34 -9.86
N SER A 258 4.10 3.33 -10.39
CA SER A 258 5.41 3.67 -9.85
C SER A 258 5.30 4.31 -8.48
N VAL A 259 4.45 5.30 -8.34
CA VAL A 259 4.32 6.04 -7.09
C VAL A 259 3.73 5.21 -5.95
N VAL A 260 2.92 4.17 -6.21
CA VAL A 260 2.47 3.29 -5.13
C VAL A 260 3.61 2.42 -4.59
N ASN A 261 4.62 2.06 -5.42
CA ASN A 261 5.84 1.44 -4.92
C ASN A 261 6.58 2.36 -3.93
N THR A 262 6.72 3.62 -4.28
CA THR A 262 7.39 4.60 -3.43
C THR A 262 6.54 4.94 -2.19
N ALA A 263 5.22 5.00 -2.35
CA ALA A 263 4.31 5.18 -1.20
C ALA A 263 4.35 3.99 -0.23
N SER A 264 4.51 2.75 -0.74
CA SER A 264 4.73 1.57 0.10
C SER A 264 6.02 1.68 0.90
N HIS A 265 7.12 2.09 0.25
CA HIS A 265 8.42 2.32 0.88
C HIS A 265 8.28 3.27 2.08
N GLU A 266 7.81 4.50 1.84
CA GLU A 266 7.69 5.54 2.86
C GLU A 266 6.72 5.13 3.99
N GLN A 267 5.63 4.46 3.65
CA GLN A 267 4.66 4.03 4.65
C GLN A 267 5.24 2.96 5.60
N ASN A 268 6.00 1.99 5.10
CA ASN A 268 6.65 0.99 5.94
C ASN A 268 7.71 1.64 6.86
N GLU A 269 8.45 2.65 6.35
CA GLU A 269 9.41 3.41 7.14
C GLU A 269 8.71 4.29 8.20
N SER A 270 7.69 5.04 7.83
CA SER A 270 6.86 5.79 8.77
C SER A 270 6.27 4.92 9.88
N ILE A 271 5.91 3.67 9.57
CA ILE A 271 5.40 2.72 10.57
C ILE A 271 6.50 2.32 11.56
N THR A 272 7.71 2.09 11.11
CA THR A 272 8.83 1.62 11.94
C THR A 272 9.67 2.73 12.55
N ASP A 273 9.70 3.92 11.93
CA ASP A 273 10.46 5.09 12.39
C ASP A 273 9.74 6.43 12.18
N PRO A 274 8.57 6.64 12.76
CA PRO A 274 7.74 7.83 12.48
C PRO A 274 8.40 9.18 12.82
N LEU A 275 9.45 9.18 13.65
CA LEU A 275 10.08 10.42 14.14
C LEU A 275 11.59 10.46 13.93
N GLY A 276 12.19 9.56 13.15
CA GLY A 276 13.63 9.44 12.96
C GLY A 276 14.37 8.95 14.21
N THR A 277 13.70 8.17 15.05
CA THR A 277 14.23 7.67 16.34
C THR A 277 13.82 6.24 16.64
N GLY A 278 13.21 5.55 15.66
CA GLY A 278 12.69 4.20 15.75
C GLY A 278 13.71 3.13 15.33
N TRP A 279 13.59 2.61 14.11
CA TRP A 279 14.39 1.50 13.60
C TRP A 279 15.17 1.87 12.35
N TYR A 280 16.51 1.96 12.46
CA TYR A 280 17.43 2.16 11.34
C TYR A 280 18.80 1.52 11.65
N ASP A 281 19.64 1.35 10.63
CA ASP A 281 20.99 0.80 10.80
C ASP A 281 22.02 1.90 11.16
N ASP A 282 23.27 1.50 11.41
CA ASP A 282 24.36 2.42 11.77
C ASP A 282 24.69 3.47 10.71
N SER A 283 24.20 3.29 9.48
CA SER A 283 24.36 4.26 8.38
C SER A 283 23.15 5.19 8.24
N GLY A 284 22.09 4.96 9.03
CA GLY A 284 20.83 5.69 8.99
C GLY A 284 19.87 5.17 7.94
N ASN A 285 20.10 3.96 7.38
CA ASN A 285 19.16 3.36 6.44
C ASN A 285 18.03 2.68 7.20
N GLU A 286 16.82 2.96 6.80
CA GLU A 286 15.60 2.36 7.31
C GLU A 286 15.26 1.04 6.57
N ILE A 287 14.14 0.43 6.89
CA ILE A 287 13.81 -0.90 6.37
C ILE A 287 13.52 -0.92 4.86
N GLY A 288 12.99 0.15 4.31
CA GLY A 288 12.77 0.33 2.86
C GLY A 288 14.07 0.66 2.14
N ASP A 289 14.86 1.60 2.69
CA ASP A 289 16.16 2.03 2.18
C ASP A 289 17.12 0.86 1.92
N LYS A 290 17.20 -0.08 2.87
CA LYS A 290 18.04 -1.28 2.76
C LYS A 290 17.66 -2.18 1.59
N CYS A 291 16.44 -2.06 1.11
CA CYS A 291 15.88 -2.85 0.01
C CYS A 291 15.55 -2.00 -1.23
N HIS A 292 16.11 -0.80 -1.29
CA HIS A 292 15.82 0.15 -2.38
C HIS A 292 15.92 -0.52 -3.76
N LEU A 293 14.85 -0.43 -4.55
CA LEU A 293 14.68 -1.06 -5.87
C LEU A 293 14.97 -2.57 -5.92
N THR A 294 14.89 -3.26 -4.79
CA THR A 294 14.95 -4.72 -4.73
C THR A 294 13.54 -5.29 -4.81
N PHE A 295 13.24 -6.02 -5.87
CA PHE A 295 11.92 -6.59 -6.11
C PHE A 295 11.98 -8.11 -6.01
N GLY A 296 10.98 -8.69 -5.36
CA GLY A 296 10.84 -10.13 -5.24
C GLY A 296 10.44 -10.82 -6.55
N ALA A 297 10.28 -12.14 -6.49
CA ALA A 297 9.85 -12.89 -7.64
C ALA A 297 8.43 -12.51 -8.06
N LYS A 298 8.20 -12.34 -9.38
CA LYS A 298 6.86 -12.11 -9.90
C LYS A 298 5.91 -13.24 -9.50
N ILE A 299 4.70 -12.88 -9.13
CA ILE A 299 3.59 -13.83 -8.91
C ILE A 299 2.89 -14.12 -10.23
N SER A 300 2.57 -13.07 -11.00
CA SER A 300 1.87 -13.17 -12.28
C SER A 300 2.04 -11.87 -13.08
N ALA A 301 1.25 -11.68 -14.13
CA ALA A 301 1.24 -10.50 -14.97
C ALA A 301 -0.18 -10.16 -15.45
N THR A 302 -0.41 -8.87 -15.67
CA THR A 302 -1.55 -8.34 -16.44
C THR A 302 -1.14 -8.13 -17.89
N SER A 303 -2.00 -7.55 -18.72
CA SER A 303 -1.65 -7.14 -20.08
C SER A 303 -0.66 -5.96 -20.15
N THR A 304 -0.45 -5.27 -19.05
CA THR A 304 0.32 -4.02 -18.96
C THR A 304 1.59 -4.15 -18.12
N GLY A 305 1.73 -5.17 -17.29
CA GLY A 305 2.94 -5.37 -16.49
C GLY A 305 2.87 -6.58 -15.56
N MET A 306 4.01 -6.94 -15.00
CA MET A 306 4.12 -7.97 -13.97
C MET A 306 3.76 -7.40 -12.60
N TYR A 307 3.35 -8.29 -11.69
CA TYR A 307 3.19 -7.96 -10.26
C TYR A 307 3.82 -9.04 -9.39
N ASN A 308 4.34 -8.62 -8.23
CA ASN A 308 4.98 -9.48 -7.23
C ASN A 308 4.25 -9.47 -5.89
N GLU A 309 3.20 -8.66 -5.79
CA GLU A 309 2.37 -8.56 -4.59
C GLU A 309 0.89 -8.59 -4.98
N VAL A 310 0.06 -9.18 -4.11
CA VAL A 310 -1.40 -9.14 -4.23
C VAL A 310 -1.97 -8.67 -2.90
N ILE A 311 -2.60 -7.50 -2.90
CA ILE A 311 -3.23 -6.89 -1.74
C ILE A 311 -4.72 -6.75 -2.05
N ASN A 312 -5.59 -7.30 -1.23
CA ASN A 312 -7.05 -7.32 -1.44
C ASN A 312 -7.48 -7.77 -2.86
N GLY A 313 -6.73 -8.70 -3.45
CA GLY A 313 -7.03 -9.24 -4.78
C GLY A 313 -6.51 -8.42 -5.97
N HIS A 314 -5.87 -7.26 -5.74
CA HIS A 314 -5.24 -6.44 -6.78
C HIS A 314 -3.72 -6.67 -6.84
N GLY A 315 -3.18 -6.70 -8.05
CA GLY A 315 -1.74 -6.91 -8.29
C GLY A 315 -0.95 -5.60 -8.24
N TYR A 316 0.14 -5.59 -7.49
CA TYR A 316 1.07 -4.47 -7.37
C TYR A 316 2.50 -4.93 -7.65
N TRP A 317 3.36 -4.00 -8.08
CA TRP A 317 4.80 -4.22 -8.21
C TRP A 317 5.51 -3.36 -7.19
N LEU A 318 5.84 -3.97 -6.02
CA LEU A 318 6.39 -3.28 -4.86
C LEU A 318 7.78 -3.83 -4.54
N GLN A 319 8.66 -2.98 -4.03
CA GLN A 319 9.95 -3.42 -3.53
C GLN A 319 9.79 -4.29 -2.28
N GLU A 320 10.80 -5.09 -2.00
CA GLU A 320 10.92 -5.83 -0.75
C GLU A 320 11.29 -4.91 0.42
N ILE A 321 10.99 -5.33 1.63
CA ILE A 321 11.31 -4.64 2.88
C ILE A 321 12.30 -5.47 3.69
N TRP A 322 13.24 -4.81 4.37
CA TRP A 322 14.24 -5.49 5.19
C TRP A 322 13.61 -6.19 6.40
N SER A 323 13.99 -7.43 6.57
CA SER A 323 13.61 -8.25 7.72
C SER A 323 14.85 -8.64 8.53
N ASN A 324 14.98 -8.09 9.73
CA ASN A 324 16.02 -8.53 10.68
C ASN A 324 15.92 -10.02 10.96
N ARG A 325 14.70 -10.55 11.00
CA ARG A 325 14.46 -11.98 11.28
C ARG A 325 14.89 -12.88 10.12
N ALA A 326 14.67 -12.45 8.88
CA ALA A 326 15.10 -13.18 7.70
C ALA A 326 16.55 -12.89 7.29
N GLN A 327 17.15 -11.80 7.81
CA GLN A 327 18.45 -11.26 7.40
C GLN A 327 18.51 -11.00 5.88
N ALA A 328 17.40 -10.50 5.35
CA ALA A 328 17.21 -10.29 3.91
C ALA A 328 16.08 -9.30 3.63
N CYS A 329 16.06 -8.77 2.41
CA CYS A 329 14.88 -8.16 1.82
C CYS A 329 13.85 -9.25 1.51
N VAL A 330 12.59 -9.03 1.90
CA VAL A 330 11.50 -9.97 1.71
C VAL A 330 10.20 -9.26 1.35
N GLN A 331 9.38 -9.90 0.52
CA GLN A 331 8.09 -9.37 0.11
C GLN A 331 7.01 -9.57 1.17
N ARG A 332 7.19 -10.50 2.08
CA ARG A 332 6.22 -10.85 3.12
C ARG A 332 6.89 -11.54 4.28
N ASN A 333 6.20 -11.60 5.40
CA ASN A 333 6.67 -12.41 6.51
C ASN A 333 6.59 -13.91 6.16
N THR A 334 7.74 -14.58 6.07
CA THR A 334 7.86 -15.99 5.69
C THR A 334 7.94 -16.94 6.88
N PHE A 335 7.91 -16.42 8.10
CA PHE A 335 7.95 -17.24 9.31
C PHE A 335 6.57 -17.82 9.62
N PRO A 336 6.49 -18.91 10.40
CA PRO A 336 5.22 -19.46 10.83
C PRO A 336 4.31 -18.39 11.40
N GLN A 337 3.06 -18.46 11.05
CA GLN A 337 2.04 -17.51 11.47
C GLN A 337 0.96 -18.25 12.27
N PRO A 338 0.36 -17.64 13.28
CA PRO A 338 -0.79 -18.23 13.93
C PRO A 338 -1.94 -18.39 12.93
N THR A 339 -2.61 -19.53 12.99
CA THR A 339 -3.92 -19.72 12.38
C THR A 339 -4.97 -19.68 13.47
N ALA A 340 -6.05 -18.97 13.27
CA ALA A 340 -7.09 -18.81 14.25
C ALA A 340 -8.50 -19.07 13.68
N SER A 341 -9.39 -19.54 14.54
CA SER A 341 -10.83 -19.59 14.27
C SER A 341 -11.59 -19.37 15.57
N PHE A 342 -12.87 -19.06 15.48
CA PHE A 342 -13.73 -19.05 16.67
C PHE A 342 -15.17 -19.46 16.36
N ALA A 343 -15.86 -19.91 17.39
CA ALA A 343 -17.30 -20.14 17.38
C ALA A 343 -17.92 -19.38 18.56
N PHE A 344 -19.25 -19.18 18.54
CA PHE A 344 -19.99 -18.62 19.65
C PHE A 344 -21.27 -19.42 19.93
N THR A 345 -21.67 -19.42 21.19
CA THR A 345 -22.84 -20.12 21.67
C THR A 345 -23.64 -19.21 22.61
N PRO A 346 -24.98 -19.09 22.43
CA PRO A 346 -25.81 -19.79 21.43
C PRO A 346 -25.56 -19.25 20.00
N THR A 347 -25.87 -20.02 18.97
CA THR A 347 -25.75 -19.62 17.55
C THR A 347 -26.76 -18.56 17.13
N SER A 348 -27.84 -18.42 17.91
CA SER A 348 -28.84 -17.35 17.80
C SER A 348 -28.89 -16.60 19.14
N PRO A 349 -27.98 -15.65 19.36
CA PRO A 349 -27.92 -14.90 20.59
C PRO A 349 -29.11 -13.97 20.78
N VAL A 350 -29.53 -13.80 22.02
CA VAL A 350 -30.57 -12.84 22.45
C VAL A 350 -29.92 -11.75 23.28
N HIS A 351 -30.29 -10.49 23.09
CA HIS A 351 -29.76 -9.37 23.88
C HIS A 351 -30.02 -9.55 25.38
N GLY A 352 -29.15 -9.03 26.19
CA GLY A 352 -29.17 -9.20 27.64
C GLY A 352 -28.82 -10.61 28.14
N LYS A 353 -28.54 -11.55 27.22
CA LYS A 353 -28.10 -12.91 27.57
C LYS A 353 -26.62 -13.10 27.28
N LYS A 354 -26.01 -14.00 28.04
CA LYS A 354 -24.59 -14.35 27.92
C LYS A 354 -24.33 -15.11 26.61
N VAL A 355 -23.39 -14.61 25.84
CA VAL A 355 -22.80 -15.28 24.67
C VAL A 355 -21.39 -15.71 25.03
N THR A 356 -21.03 -16.95 24.78
CA THR A 356 -19.69 -17.50 25.00
C THR A 356 -18.98 -17.63 23.66
N PHE A 357 -17.75 -17.11 23.58
CA PHE A 357 -16.90 -17.23 22.41
C PHE A 357 -15.78 -18.22 22.70
N ALA A 358 -15.54 -19.16 21.79
CA ALA A 358 -14.51 -20.18 21.89
C ALA A 358 -13.55 -20.05 20.72
N SER A 359 -12.28 -19.73 20.96
CA SER A 359 -11.24 -19.66 19.94
C SER A 359 -10.45 -20.96 19.84
N SER A 360 -10.02 -21.28 18.62
CA SER A 360 -9.00 -22.29 18.33
C SER A 360 -7.84 -21.60 17.62
N VAL A 361 -6.62 -21.85 18.09
CA VAL A 361 -5.37 -21.24 17.56
C VAL A 361 -4.34 -22.32 17.43
N SER A 362 -3.61 -22.30 16.31
CA SER A 362 -2.50 -23.22 16.02
C SER A 362 -1.39 -22.48 15.30
N GLU A 363 -0.15 -22.74 15.70
CA GLU A 363 1.07 -22.32 15.02
C GLU A 363 2.16 -23.37 15.28
N PRO A 364 2.94 -23.78 14.25
CA PRO A 364 4.04 -24.72 14.44
C PRO A 364 5.10 -24.19 15.42
N GLY A 365 5.32 -24.90 16.51
CA GLY A 365 6.34 -24.58 17.51
C GLY A 365 5.93 -23.55 18.57
N GLU A 366 4.80 -22.84 18.42
CA GLU A 366 4.35 -21.83 19.37
C GLU A 366 3.13 -22.32 20.18
N LYS A 367 3.10 -21.96 21.45
CA LYS A 367 2.00 -22.32 22.38
C LYS A 367 1.45 -21.12 23.15
N THR A 368 2.09 -19.96 23.01
CA THR A 368 1.76 -18.75 23.77
C THR A 368 1.16 -17.72 22.86
N PHE A 369 -0.06 -17.28 23.16
CA PHE A 369 -0.77 -16.32 22.32
C PHE A 369 -1.44 -15.24 23.17
N LYS A 370 -1.46 -14.02 22.64
CA LYS A 370 -2.28 -12.91 23.11
C LYS A 370 -3.54 -12.85 22.26
N TYR A 371 -4.65 -12.45 22.88
CA TYR A 371 -5.97 -12.37 22.25
C TYR A 371 -6.52 -10.95 22.36
N ARG A 372 -7.15 -10.47 21.32
CA ARG A 372 -7.94 -9.24 21.32
C ARG A 372 -9.24 -9.45 20.58
N TRP A 373 -10.34 -9.35 21.29
CA TRP A 373 -11.68 -9.42 20.74
C TRP A 373 -12.27 -8.02 20.66
N THR A 374 -13.01 -7.77 19.59
CA THR A 374 -13.82 -6.56 19.44
C THR A 374 -15.23 -6.95 19.04
N PHE A 375 -16.19 -6.40 19.76
CA PHE A 375 -17.61 -6.68 19.56
C PHE A 375 -18.31 -5.49 18.89
N PRO A 376 -19.43 -5.71 18.16
CA PRO A 376 -20.11 -4.66 17.40
C PRO A 376 -20.71 -3.52 18.23
N ASP A 377 -20.87 -3.70 19.54
CA ASP A 377 -21.29 -2.67 20.50
C ASP A 377 -20.13 -1.87 21.10
N GLY A 378 -18.90 -2.07 20.61
CA GLY A 378 -17.68 -1.43 21.10
C GLY A 378 -17.00 -2.16 22.26
N GLY A 379 -17.57 -3.26 22.74
CA GLY A 379 -16.96 -4.10 23.79
C GLY A 379 -15.63 -4.71 23.32
N VAL A 380 -14.69 -4.90 24.26
CA VAL A 380 -13.36 -5.49 24.02
C VAL A 380 -13.08 -6.55 25.07
N ALA A 381 -12.39 -7.64 24.68
CA ALA A 381 -11.86 -8.65 25.60
C ALA A 381 -10.47 -9.12 25.18
N THR A 382 -9.65 -9.58 26.15
CA THR A 382 -8.27 -10.04 25.89
C THR A 382 -8.01 -11.47 26.36
N VAL A 383 -9.03 -12.16 26.84
CA VAL A 383 -8.91 -13.57 27.23
C VAL A 383 -9.17 -14.49 26.04
N LYS A 384 -8.62 -15.70 26.08
CA LYS A 384 -8.75 -16.69 25.01
C LYS A 384 -10.21 -16.94 24.61
N ASN A 385 -11.08 -17.17 25.58
CA ASN A 385 -12.48 -17.54 25.40
C ASN A 385 -13.37 -16.59 26.22
N PRO A 386 -13.69 -15.40 25.73
CA PRO A 386 -14.50 -14.44 26.46
C PRO A 386 -15.98 -14.82 26.50
N THR A 387 -16.67 -14.18 27.42
CA THR A 387 -18.13 -14.06 27.37
C THR A 387 -18.51 -12.61 27.19
N HIS A 388 -19.59 -12.36 26.45
CA HIS A 388 -20.09 -11.01 26.21
C HIS A 388 -21.61 -10.96 26.29
N ASN A 389 -22.15 -9.86 26.83
CA ASN A 389 -23.57 -9.60 26.86
C ASN A 389 -23.88 -8.36 26.04
N PHE A 390 -24.63 -8.53 24.98
CA PHE A 390 -25.07 -7.40 24.14
C PHE A 390 -26.26 -6.72 24.84
N ALA A 391 -26.13 -5.46 25.20
CA ALA A 391 -27.17 -4.73 25.89
C ALA A 391 -28.40 -4.42 25.02
N LYS A 392 -28.24 -4.44 23.69
CA LYS A 392 -29.27 -4.15 22.70
C LYS A 392 -29.23 -5.17 21.57
N PRO A 393 -30.33 -5.35 20.81
CA PRO A 393 -30.31 -6.12 19.57
C PRO A 393 -29.28 -5.58 18.57
N VAL A 394 -28.67 -6.48 17.80
CA VAL A 394 -27.71 -6.16 16.73
C VAL A 394 -28.17 -6.87 15.46
N PHE A 395 -28.65 -6.14 14.49
CA PHE A 395 -29.20 -6.71 13.24
C PHE A 395 -28.12 -7.45 12.42
N VAL A 396 -27.00 -6.80 12.17
CA VAL A 396 -25.80 -7.39 11.58
C VAL A 396 -24.62 -6.70 12.23
N GLY A 397 -23.86 -7.45 13.00
CA GLY A 397 -22.65 -6.95 13.68
C GLY A 397 -21.44 -7.79 13.28
N ILE A 398 -20.28 -7.23 13.49
CA ILE A 398 -19.00 -7.89 13.23
C ILE A 398 -18.31 -8.15 14.56
N VAL A 399 -17.98 -9.41 14.81
CA VAL A 399 -17.05 -9.80 15.87
C VAL A 399 -15.69 -10.08 15.25
N THR A 400 -14.67 -9.44 15.76
CA THR A 400 -13.29 -9.63 15.32
C THR A 400 -12.47 -10.26 16.46
N LEU A 401 -11.71 -11.28 16.12
CA LEU A 401 -10.64 -11.83 16.94
C LEU A 401 -9.30 -11.57 16.27
N ILE A 402 -8.36 -10.97 17.02
CA ILE A 402 -6.95 -10.89 16.65
C ILE A 402 -6.18 -11.75 17.65
N VAL A 403 -5.33 -12.62 17.12
CA VAL A 403 -4.40 -13.45 17.89
C VAL A 403 -2.97 -13.05 17.51
N SER A 404 -2.12 -12.82 18.51
CA SER A 404 -0.71 -12.50 18.29
C SER A 404 0.17 -13.52 18.99
N ASP A 405 1.25 -13.95 18.32
CA ASP A 405 2.31 -14.73 18.93
C ASP A 405 3.30 -13.84 19.71
N PRO A 406 4.32 -14.39 20.40
CA PRO A 406 5.35 -13.63 21.10
C PRO A 406 6.29 -12.85 20.17
N HIS A 407 6.29 -13.17 18.87
CA HIS A 407 7.16 -12.58 17.85
C HIS A 407 6.48 -11.45 17.08
N GLY A 408 5.21 -11.15 17.40
CA GLY A 408 4.41 -10.11 16.77
C GLY A 408 3.60 -10.57 15.56
N ASN A 409 3.75 -11.82 15.10
CA ASN A 409 2.92 -12.34 14.01
C ASN A 409 1.44 -12.42 14.46
N GLN A 410 0.52 -12.18 13.54
CA GLN A 410 -0.89 -12.07 13.87
C GLN A 410 -1.79 -12.89 12.93
N ALA A 411 -2.92 -13.31 13.47
CA ALA A 411 -4.05 -13.81 12.71
C ALA A 411 -5.30 -13.00 13.07
N ARG A 412 -6.06 -12.61 12.06
CA ARG A 412 -7.36 -11.95 12.22
C ARG A 412 -8.49 -12.85 11.74
N VAL A 413 -9.52 -12.98 12.56
CA VAL A 413 -10.74 -13.72 12.22
C VAL A 413 -11.94 -12.82 12.42
N VAL A 414 -12.81 -12.78 11.42
CA VAL A 414 -14.02 -11.95 11.43
C VAL A 414 -15.23 -12.86 11.21
N LYS A 415 -16.28 -12.69 12.03
CA LYS A 415 -17.58 -13.34 11.84
C LYS A 415 -18.71 -12.38 12.08
N SER A 416 -19.73 -12.48 11.24
CA SER A 416 -20.99 -11.79 11.47
C SER A 416 -21.76 -12.40 12.62
N ILE A 417 -22.45 -11.57 13.38
CA ILE A 417 -23.35 -11.96 14.45
C ILE A 417 -24.66 -11.18 14.35
N THR A 418 -25.76 -11.86 14.54
CA THR A 418 -27.10 -11.25 14.70
C THR A 418 -27.55 -11.53 16.10
N VAL A 419 -28.00 -10.50 16.84
CA VAL A 419 -28.48 -10.59 18.21
C VAL A 419 -29.92 -10.07 18.24
N THR A 420 -30.86 -10.91 18.61
CA THR A 420 -32.31 -10.59 18.67
C THR A 420 -32.74 -10.11 20.01
#